data_51aa60e9e93798c5e4f7e943ec1057af
#
_entry.id   51aa60e9e93798c5e4f7e943ec1057af
#
_cell.length_a   1.000
_cell.length_b   1.000
_cell.length_c   1.000
_cell.angle_alpha   90.00
_cell.angle_beta   90.00
_cell.angle_gamma   90.00
#
_symmetry.space_group_name_H-M   'P 1'
#
loop_
_entity.id
_entity.type
_entity.pdbx_description
1 polymer ?
#
loop_
_entity_poly.entity_id
_entity_poly.type
_entity_poly.pdbx_seq_one_letter_code
_entity_poly.pdbx_strand_id
1 'polypeptide(L)'
;MKKKILLFLMMLFMPISVLADTIYSVSMNVNILEDGTANIVEKWDVKADSGSEWYKTMYELNNSELTNYKVLMDGSELKYKEWDVDESLNEKRGYYGINDTYKGIELCFGKGDFKRHTFTISYTLSNYVFNTEDSQVLAWVLFPETNVDYFSAEISSYYKFPDTLDVWG
;
A
#
# COMPACT_ATOMS: atom_id res chain seq x y z
N MET A 1 -24.36 -27.14 -40.67
CA MET A 1 -23.24 -26.21 -40.46
C MET A 1 -23.66 -24.91 -39.72
N LYS A 2 -24.76 -24.21 -40.10
CA LYS A 2 -25.19 -22.95 -39.49
C LYS A 2 -25.44 -23.01 -37.95
N LYS A 3 -26.02 -24.09 -37.42
CA LYS A 3 -26.25 -24.26 -35.96
C LYS A 3 -24.97 -24.42 -35.15
N LYS A 4 -23.91 -25.00 -35.70
CA LYS A 4 -22.61 -25.16 -34.99
C LYS A 4 -21.83 -23.82 -34.94
N ILE A 5 -21.98 -22.99 -35.97
CA ILE A 5 -21.36 -21.63 -36.00
C ILE A 5 -22.04 -20.73 -34.98
N LEU A 6 -23.37 -20.81 -34.83
CA LEU A 6 -24.12 -20.03 -33.85
C LEU A 6 -23.73 -20.39 -32.42
N LEU A 7 -23.52 -21.68 -32.11
CA LEU A 7 -23.07 -22.12 -30.79
C LEU A 7 -21.64 -21.65 -30.45
N PHE A 8 -20.75 -21.65 -31.44
CA PHE A 8 -19.39 -21.13 -31.29
C PHE A 8 -19.37 -19.63 -31.10
N LEU A 9 -20.22 -18.87 -31.78
CA LEU A 9 -20.35 -17.42 -31.61
C LEU A 9 -20.90 -17.06 -30.22
N MET A 10 -21.82 -17.86 -29.67
CA MET A 10 -22.41 -17.68 -28.36
C MET A 10 -21.38 -17.94 -27.23
N MET A 11 -20.39 -18.82 -27.40
CA MET A 11 -19.28 -19.06 -26.49
C MET A 11 -18.30 -17.85 -26.41
N LEU A 12 -18.17 -17.09 -27.49
CA LEU A 12 -17.29 -15.90 -27.53
C LEU A 12 -17.81 -14.71 -26.73
N PHE A 13 -19.10 -14.71 -26.35
CA PHE A 13 -19.72 -13.63 -25.56
C PHE A 13 -19.98 -14.01 -24.11
N MET A 14 -19.36 -15.07 -23.59
CA MET A 14 -19.40 -15.31 -22.14
C MET A 14 -18.62 -14.18 -21.45
N PRO A 15 -19.24 -13.41 -20.53
CA PRO A 15 -18.52 -12.43 -19.76
C PRO A 15 -17.46 -13.17 -18.95
N ILE A 16 -16.19 -12.90 -19.25
CA ILE A 16 -15.09 -13.33 -18.40
C ILE A 16 -15.17 -12.40 -17.20
N SER A 17 -15.65 -12.90 -16.07
CA SER A 17 -15.56 -12.17 -14.81
C SER A 17 -14.09 -12.01 -14.48
N VAL A 18 -13.55 -10.82 -14.68
CA VAL A 18 -12.22 -10.48 -14.20
C VAL A 18 -12.36 -10.37 -12.69
N LEU A 19 -11.82 -11.36 -11.98
CA LEU A 19 -11.66 -11.28 -10.52
C LEU A 19 -10.58 -10.23 -10.28
N ALA A 20 -10.98 -9.15 -9.63
CA ALA A 20 -10.07 -8.06 -9.26
C ALA A 20 -9.96 -7.99 -7.74
N ASP A 21 -8.74 -7.76 -7.28
CA ASP A 21 -8.48 -7.45 -5.87
C ASP A 21 -9.32 -6.26 -5.42
N THR A 22 -9.79 -6.29 -4.18
CA THR A 22 -10.61 -5.23 -3.61
C THR A 22 -9.93 -4.65 -2.37
N ILE A 23 -9.80 -3.33 -2.33
CA ILE A 23 -9.36 -2.57 -1.14
C ILE A 23 -10.60 -1.85 -0.60
N TYR A 24 -11.20 -2.43 0.44
CA TYR A 24 -12.41 -1.87 1.06
C TYR A 24 -12.12 -0.59 1.82
N SER A 25 -11.02 -0.58 2.57
CA SER A 25 -10.62 0.64 3.27
C SER A 25 -9.15 0.67 3.58
N VAL A 26 -8.63 1.90 3.64
CA VAL A 26 -7.32 2.22 4.20
C VAL A 26 -7.50 3.33 5.22
N SER A 27 -7.05 3.11 6.44
CA SER A 27 -6.91 4.17 7.44
C SER A 27 -5.43 4.36 7.76
N MET A 28 -5.00 5.61 7.82
CA MET A 28 -3.62 5.99 8.03
C MET A 28 -3.51 6.94 9.22
N ASN A 29 -2.59 6.64 10.14
CA ASN A 29 -2.18 7.54 11.20
C ASN A 29 -0.73 7.95 10.97
N VAL A 30 -0.50 9.26 10.89
CA VAL A 30 0.83 9.86 10.72
C VAL A 30 1.13 10.70 11.95
N ASN A 31 2.19 10.35 12.68
CA ASN A 31 2.65 11.13 13.82
C ASN A 31 4.01 11.74 13.50
N ILE A 32 4.04 13.06 13.31
CA ILE A 32 5.24 13.84 12.96
C ILE A 32 5.91 14.31 14.25
N LEU A 33 7.18 13.95 14.40
CA LEU A 33 8.01 14.25 15.54
C LEU A 33 8.75 15.58 15.37
N GLU A 34 9.38 16.07 16.46
CA GLU A 34 10.13 17.32 16.49
C GLU A 34 11.31 17.38 15.52
N ASP A 35 11.92 16.24 15.23
CA ASP A 35 13.05 16.13 14.30
C ASP A 35 12.63 16.04 12.81
N GLY A 36 11.33 16.16 12.52
CA GLY A 36 10.77 16.02 11.18
C GLY A 36 10.57 14.57 10.72
N THR A 37 10.87 13.61 11.56
CA THR A 37 10.59 12.20 11.34
C THR A 37 9.10 11.91 11.49
N ALA A 38 8.53 10.98 10.73
CA ALA A 38 7.16 10.51 10.90
C ALA A 38 7.10 9.03 11.25
N ASN A 39 6.34 8.70 12.28
CA ASN A 39 5.88 7.35 12.57
C ASN A 39 4.51 7.15 11.93
N ILE A 40 4.38 6.16 11.07
CA ILE A 40 3.20 5.93 10.25
C ILE A 40 2.65 4.54 10.53
N VAL A 41 1.33 4.46 10.71
CA VAL A 41 0.60 3.21 10.84
C VAL A 41 -0.56 3.23 9.86
N GLU A 42 -0.59 2.26 8.97
CA GLU A 42 -1.69 2.04 8.02
C GLU A 42 -2.44 0.76 8.38
N LYS A 43 -3.76 0.79 8.25
CA LYS A 43 -4.60 -0.39 8.37
C LYS A 43 -5.40 -0.57 7.09
N TRP A 44 -5.17 -1.68 6.41
CA TRP A 44 -5.79 -2.03 5.14
C TRP A 44 -6.78 -3.17 5.35
N ASP A 45 -8.01 -2.98 4.90
CA ASP A 45 -9.03 -4.03 4.82
C ASP A 45 -9.19 -4.42 3.36
N VAL A 46 -8.73 -5.60 3.00
CA VAL A 46 -8.56 -6.02 1.61
C VAL A 46 -9.03 -7.44 1.37
N LYS A 47 -9.42 -7.73 0.13
CA LYS A 47 -9.67 -9.08 -0.36
C LYS A 47 -8.90 -9.30 -1.65
N ALA A 48 -8.07 -10.31 -1.67
CA ALA A 48 -7.39 -10.76 -2.87
C ALA A 48 -8.28 -11.70 -3.67
N ASP A 49 -8.23 -11.60 -4.98
CA ASP A 49 -8.84 -12.54 -5.92
C ASP A 49 -7.78 -13.17 -6.85
N SER A 50 -6.56 -12.61 -6.91
CA SER A 50 -5.45 -13.11 -7.73
C SER A 50 -4.09 -12.63 -7.21
N GLY A 51 -3.01 -13.07 -7.86
CA GLY A 51 -1.63 -12.66 -7.53
C GLY A 51 -1.12 -13.23 -6.20
N SER A 52 0.07 -12.82 -5.81
CA SER A 52 0.79 -13.38 -4.66
C SER A 52 1.05 -12.39 -3.54
N GLU A 53 0.98 -11.08 -3.82
CA GLU A 53 1.39 -10.03 -2.89
C GLU A 53 0.54 -8.77 -2.98
N TRP A 54 0.52 -8.03 -1.88
CA TRP A 54 0.20 -6.61 -1.80
C TRP A 54 1.49 -5.83 -1.67
N TYR A 55 1.48 -4.56 -2.05
CA TYR A 55 2.61 -3.68 -1.86
C TYR A 55 2.18 -2.24 -1.60
N LYS A 56 2.96 -1.56 -0.77
CA LYS A 56 2.89 -0.11 -0.55
C LYS A 56 4.06 0.53 -1.29
N THR A 57 3.75 1.34 -2.29
CA THR A 57 4.77 2.08 -3.02
C THR A 57 5.24 3.30 -2.25
N MET A 58 6.54 3.54 -2.24
CA MET A 58 7.18 4.71 -1.66
C MET A 58 8.18 5.26 -2.68
N TYR A 59 7.65 6.09 -3.58
CA TYR A 59 8.44 6.69 -4.65
C TYR A 59 8.96 8.06 -4.23
N GLU A 60 10.04 8.50 -4.88
CA GLU A 60 10.62 9.82 -4.69
C GLU A 60 10.94 10.13 -3.21
N LEU A 61 11.48 9.15 -2.50
CA LEU A 61 11.87 9.30 -1.09
C LEU A 61 12.86 10.45 -0.85
N ASN A 62 13.53 10.94 -1.91
CA ASN A 62 14.56 11.97 -1.86
C ASN A 62 15.66 11.61 -0.84
N ASN A 63 15.74 12.36 0.27
CA ASN A 63 16.67 12.08 1.36
C ASN A 63 15.99 11.37 2.55
N SER A 64 14.77 10.85 2.37
CA SER A 64 14.06 10.12 3.42
C SER A 64 14.46 8.66 3.42
N GLU A 65 14.61 8.10 4.61
CA GLU A 65 14.91 6.69 4.80
C GLU A 65 13.71 5.99 5.45
N LEU A 66 13.38 4.81 4.93
CA LEU A 66 12.40 3.90 5.52
C LEU A 66 13.07 3.03 6.56
N THR A 67 12.60 3.09 7.79
CA THR A 67 13.11 2.28 8.91
C THR A 67 11.98 1.72 9.76
N ASN A 68 12.28 0.82 10.68
CA ASN A 68 11.35 0.27 11.67
C ASN A 68 10.06 -0.29 11.05
N TYR A 69 10.13 -0.80 9.81
CA TYR A 69 8.97 -1.31 9.11
C TYR A 69 8.58 -2.72 9.60
N LYS A 70 7.27 -2.94 9.68
CA LYS A 70 6.65 -4.16 10.18
C LYS A 70 5.27 -4.32 9.57
N VAL A 71 4.89 -5.56 9.30
CA VAL A 71 3.58 -5.91 8.76
C VAL A 71 2.91 -6.99 9.60
N LEU A 72 1.65 -6.77 9.95
CA LEU A 72 0.79 -7.77 10.57
C LEU A 72 -0.35 -8.12 9.62
N MET A 73 -0.74 -9.38 9.59
CA MET A 73 -1.96 -9.88 8.94
C MET A 73 -2.89 -10.44 10.01
N ASP A 74 -4.10 -9.91 10.11
CA ASP A 74 -5.11 -10.28 11.12
C ASP A 74 -4.55 -10.26 12.56
N GLY A 75 -3.71 -9.26 12.85
CA GLY A 75 -3.06 -9.07 14.14
C GLY A 75 -1.81 -9.94 14.40
N SER A 76 -1.48 -10.87 13.50
CA SER A 76 -0.29 -11.71 13.60
C SER A 76 0.86 -11.14 12.78
N GLU A 77 2.03 -10.98 13.39
CA GLU A 77 3.20 -10.43 12.73
C GLU A 77 3.73 -11.37 11.63
N LEU A 78 3.95 -10.82 10.45
CA LEU A 78 4.63 -11.50 9.37
C LEU A 78 6.14 -11.50 9.59
N LYS A 79 6.86 -12.40 8.93
CA LYS A 79 8.32 -12.50 9.03
C LYS A 79 8.97 -11.73 7.89
N TYR A 80 10.03 -11.01 8.20
CA TYR A 80 10.85 -10.36 7.17
C TYR A 80 11.66 -11.40 6.38
N LYS A 81 11.74 -11.21 5.05
CA LYS A 81 12.67 -11.92 4.17
C LYS A 81 13.13 -11.01 3.04
N GLU A 82 14.22 -11.35 2.38
CA GLU A 82 14.58 -10.78 1.09
C GLU A 82 13.44 -11.08 0.10
N TRP A 83 12.99 -10.04 -0.63
CA TRP A 83 11.79 -10.16 -1.43
C TRP A 83 12.10 -10.55 -2.86
N ASP A 84 11.42 -11.58 -3.34
CA ASP A 84 11.43 -12.02 -4.73
C ASP A 84 10.00 -11.88 -5.30
N VAL A 85 9.84 -11.01 -6.29
CA VAL A 85 8.54 -10.73 -6.92
C VAL A 85 7.99 -11.93 -7.69
N ASP A 86 8.85 -12.83 -8.15
CA ASP A 86 8.48 -14.01 -8.96
C ASP A 86 8.02 -15.20 -8.09
N GLU A 87 8.18 -15.14 -6.78
CA GLU A 87 7.72 -16.19 -5.88
C GLU A 87 6.19 -16.35 -5.89
N SER A 88 5.75 -17.59 -5.71
CA SER A 88 4.34 -17.95 -5.65
C SER A 88 3.64 -17.45 -4.38
N LEU A 89 2.30 -17.46 -4.38
CA LEU A 89 1.48 -17.15 -3.19
C LEU A 89 1.88 -17.96 -1.95
N ASN A 90 2.20 -19.25 -2.12
CA ASN A 90 2.57 -20.12 -0.99
C ASN A 90 3.94 -19.75 -0.39
N GLU A 91 4.89 -19.34 -1.23
CA GLU A 91 6.23 -18.93 -0.79
C GLU A 91 6.22 -17.57 -0.09
N LYS A 92 5.32 -16.67 -0.49
CA LYS A 92 5.13 -15.34 0.12
C LYS A 92 4.25 -15.37 1.38
N ARG A 93 3.49 -16.46 1.60
CA ARG A 93 2.57 -16.55 2.73
C ARG A 93 3.28 -16.40 4.08
N GLY A 94 2.84 -15.41 4.88
CA GLY A 94 3.39 -15.14 6.21
C GLY A 94 4.69 -14.34 6.19
N TYR A 95 5.06 -13.76 5.03
CA TYR A 95 6.28 -12.96 4.88
C TYR A 95 5.99 -11.56 4.33
N TYR A 96 6.91 -10.66 4.62
CA TYR A 96 7.00 -9.34 4.01
C TYR A 96 8.46 -8.99 3.72
N GLY A 97 8.69 -8.00 2.87
CA GLY A 97 10.04 -7.57 2.48
C GLY A 97 10.04 -6.27 1.71
N ILE A 98 11.21 -5.87 1.27
CA ILE A 98 11.42 -4.68 0.44
C ILE A 98 11.79 -5.13 -0.97
N ASN A 99 11.13 -4.53 -1.95
CA ASN A 99 11.48 -4.61 -3.36
C ASN A 99 12.02 -3.24 -3.80
N ASP A 100 13.29 -3.22 -4.23
CA ASP A 100 13.91 -2.03 -4.78
C ASP A 100 13.50 -1.84 -6.24
N THR A 101 13.02 -0.66 -6.57
CA THR A 101 12.60 -0.30 -7.93
C THR A 101 13.37 0.92 -8.43
N TYR A 102 13.33 1.17 -9.72
CA TYR A 102 13.99 2.35 -10.31
C TYR A 102 13.34 3.70 -9.88
N LYS A 103 12.14 3.66 -9.30
CA LYS A 103 11.42 4.86 -8.81
C LYS A 103 11.52 5.06 -7.30
N GLY A 104 11.98 4.06 -6.56
CA GLY A 104 11.99 4.03 -5.11
C GLY A 104 11.84 2.61 -4.61
N ILE A 105 11.14 2.44 -3.51
CA ILE A 105 10.93 1.14 -2.87
C ILE A 105 9.47 0.75 -2.81
N GLU A 106 9.24 -0.55 -2.68
CA GLU A 106 7.93 -1.13 -2.39
C GLU A 106 8.07 -1.97 -1.12
N LEU A 107 7.26 -1.66 -0.12
CA LEU A 107 7.09 -2.55 1.03
C LEU A 107 6.04 -3.60 0.65
N CYS A 108 6.51 -4.81 0.36
CA CYS A 108 5.72 -5.92 -0.14
C CYS A 108 5.32 -6.88 0.97
N PHE A 109 4.13 -7.49 0.86
CA PHE A 109 3.66 -8.49 1.80
C PHE A 109 2.74 -9.51 1.13
N GLY A 110 2.90 -10.78 1.52
CA GLY A 110 2.16 -11.89 0.92
C GLY A 110 0.67 -11.81 1.24
N LYS A 111 -0.18 -12.07 0.26
CA LYS A 111 -1.64 -12.05 0.38
C LYS A 111 -2.21 -13.09 1.35
N GLY A 112 -1.43 -14.12 1.72
CA GLY A 112 -1.86 -15.22 2.58
C GLY A 112 -2.74 -16.21 1.84
N ASP A 113 -3.96 -15.84 1.53
CA ASP A 113 -4.92 -16.57 0.68
C ASP A 113 -5.86 -15.58 -0.02
N PHE A 114 -6.88 -16.09 -0.72
CA PHE A 114 -7.87 -15.27 -1.45
C PHE A 114 -9.11 -14.94 -0.60
N LYS A 115 -8.92 -14.73 0.70
CA LYS A 115 -9.96 -14.24 1.61
C LYS A 115 -9.78 -12.77 1.93
N ARG A 116 -10.73 -12.25 2.69
CA ARG A 116 -10.64 -10.90 3.25
C ARG A 116 -9.73 -10.93 4.47
N HIS A 117 -8.76 -10.04 4.49
CA HIS A 117 -7.78 -9.87 5.55
C HIS A 117 -7.63 -8.41 5.94
N THR A 118 -7.18 -8.19 7.16
CA THR A 118 -6.73 -6.89 7.62
C THR A 118 -5.23 -6.89 7.75
N PHE A 119 -4.54 -6.01 7.03
CA PHE A 119 -3.12 -5.77 7.23
C PHE A 119 -2.91 -4.50 8.07
N THR A 120 -1.98 -4.56 9.01
CA THR A 120 -1.47 -3.40 9.72
C THR A 120 -0.01 -3.22 9.36
N ILE A 121 0.30 -2.08 8.75
CA ILE A 121 1.63 -1.75 8.25
C ILE A 121 2.13 -0.59 9.12
N SER A 122 3.28 -0.73 9.76
CA SER A 122 3.91 0.34 10.53
C SER A 122 5.32 0.58 10.02
N TYR A 123 5.72 1.84 9.96
CA TYR A 123 7.05 2.23 9.51
C TYR A 123 7.40 3.65 9.97
N THR A 124 8.68 3.99 9.88
CA THR A 124 9.22 5.31 10.17
C THR A 124 9.86 5.87 8.91
N LEU A 125 9.57 7.13 8.58
CA LEU A 125 10.23 7.89 7.53
C LEU A 125 10.99 9.06 8.14
N SER A 126 12.30 9.11 7.92
CA SER A 126 13.11 10.29 8.26
C SER A 126 12.84 11.42 7.26
N ASN A 127 13.15 12.66 7.63
CA ASN A 127 12.96 13.85 6.77
C ASN A 127 11.56 13.92 6.13
N TYR A 128 10.54 13.46 6.82
CA TYR A 128 9.15 13.53 6.37
C TYR A 128 8.67 14.98 6.26
N VAL A 129 9.11 15.83 7.18
CA VAL A 129 9.04 17.29 7.09
C VAL A 129 10.46 17.81 6.86
N PHE A 130 10.67 18.60 5.85
CA PHE A 130 11.95 19.24 5.58
C PHE A 130 11.86 20.75 5.65
N ASN A 131 12.97 21.38 6.08
CA ASN A 131 13.06 22.82 6.21
C ASN A 131 13.59 23.42 4.91
N THR A 132 12.96 24.50 4.48
CA THR A 132 13.47 25.44 3.48
C THR A 132 14.04 26.69 4.20
N GLU A 133 14.48 27.69 3.45
CA GLU A 133 15.05 28.92 4.03
C GLU A 133 14.06 29.66 4.96
N ASP A 134 12.76 29.58 4.64
CA ASP A 134 11.69 30.36 5.30
C ASP A 134 10.50 29.53 5.78
N SER A 135 10.47 28.24 5.48
CA SER A 135 9.28 27.40 5.67
C SER A 135 9.63 25.95 6.03
N GLN A 136 8.64 25.27 6.58
CA GLN A 136 8.64 23.81 6.73
C GLN A 136 7.68 23.21 5.70
N VAL A 137 8.14 22.19 5.01
CA VAL A 137 7.38 21.59 3.91
C VAL A 137 7.13 20.11 4.19
N LEU A 138 5.88 19.73 4.05
CA LEU A 138 5.43 18.36 3.98
C LEU A 138 4.81 18.13 2.60
N ALA A 139 5.39 17.23 1.81
CA ALA A 139 4.90 16.91 0.47
C ALA A 139 4.99 15.40 0.25
N TRP A 140 3.89 14.69 0.47
CA TRP A 140 3.82 13.24 0.35
C TRP A 140 2.56 12.77 -0.33
N VAL A 141 2.68 11.73 -1.15
CA VAL A 141 1.54 10.95 -1.62
C VAL A 141 1.18 9.96 -0.52
N LEU A 142 0.09 10.22 0.19
CA LEU A 142 -0.33 9.38 1.30
C LEU A 142 -0.73 7.98 0.83
N PHE A 143 -1.52 7.91 -0.25
CA PHE A 143 -1.97 6.65 -0.81
C PHE A 143 -2.05 6.74 -2.34
N PRO A 144 -1.16 6.04 -3.08
CA PRO A 144 -1.06 6.16 -4.53
C PRO A 144 -2.09 5.33 -5.31
N GLU A 145 -2.81 4.42 -4.64
CA GLU A 145 -3.78 3.54 -5.29
C GLU A 145 -5.09 4.27 -5.58
N THR A 146 -5.63 4.08 -6.78
CA THR A 146 -6.84 4.76 -7.24
C THR A 146 -8.13 4.01 -6.95
N ASN A 147 -8.06 2.71 -6.61
CA ASN A 147 -9.22 1.84 -6.41
C ASN A 147 -9.38 1.43 -4.94
N VAL A 148 -9.64 2.39 -4.08
CA VAL A 148 -10.01 2.15 -2.68
C VAL A 148 -11.44 2.65 -2.44
N ASP A 149 -12.28 1.82 -1.80
CA ASP A 149 -13.68 2.22 -1.51
C ASP A 149 -13.73 3.33 -0.47
N TYR A 150 -12.85 3.29 0.52
CA TYR A 150 -12.77 4.30 1.58
C TYR A 150 -11.33 4.55 2.03
N PHE A 151 -10.93 5.82 2.05
CA PHE A 151 -9.63 6.25 2.58
C PHE A 151 -9.82 7.29 3.68
N SER A 152 -9.04 7.17 4.76
CA SER A 152 -8.95 8.19 5.80
C SER A 152 -7.51 8.35 6.27
N ALA A 153 -7.13 9.58 6.59
CA ALA A 153 -5.83 9.87 7.19
C ALA A 153 -6.03 10.81 8.38
N GLU A 154 -5.35 10.49 9.48
CA GLU A 154 -5.21 11.35 10.65
C GLU A 154 -3.74 11.71 10.80
N ILE A 155 -3.45 13.02 10.82
CA ILE A 155 -2.09 13.53 10.93
C ILE A 155 -1.97 14.32 12.23
N SER A 156 -1.11 13.86 13.12
CA SER A 156 -0.69 14.59 14.30
C SER A 156 0.73 15.13 14.10
N SER A 157 1.02 16.30 14.61
CA SER A 157 2.33 16.94 14.43
C SER A 157 2.78 17.64 15.69
N TYR A 158 4.07 17.56 15.97
CA TYR A 158 4.74 18.44 16.93
C TYR A 158 4.67 19.90 16.47
N TYR A 159 4.72 20.14 15.17
CA TYR A 159 4.62 21.48 14.59
C TYR A 159 3.18 21.97 14.55
N LYS A 160 3.03 23.30 14.64
CA LYS A 160 1.71 23.92 14.46
C LYS A 160 1.29 23.76 12.99
N PHE A 161 0.10 23.22 12.77
CA PHE A 161 -0.48 23.20 11.43
C PHE A 161 -0.74 24.63 10.92
N PRO A 162 -0.64 24.87 9.61
CA PRO A 162 -1.01 26.14 9.00
C PRO A 162 -2.52 26.40 9.21
N ASP A 163 -2.92 27.69 9.15
CA ASP A 163 -4.33 28.06 9.27
C ASP A 163 -5.17 27.58 8.07
N THR A 164 -4.53 27.27 6.95
CA THR A 164 -5.12 26.65 5.75
C THR A 164 -4.34 25.40 5.37
N LEU A 165 -5.09 24.34 5.05
CA LEU A 165 -4.54 23.07 4.57
C LEU A 165 -5.19 22.77 3.21
N ASP A 166 -4.39 22.71 2.15
CA ASP A 166 -4.84 22.24 0.84
C ASP A 166 -4.53 20.75 0.69
N VAL A 167 -5.56 19.96 0.44
CA VAL A 167 -5.46 18.53 0.17
C VAL A 167 -5.91 18.27 -1.25
N TRP A 168 -5.06 17.64 -2.04
CA TRP A 168 -5.31 17.29 -3.44
C TRP A 168 -5.46 15.75 -3.55
N GLY A 169 -6.51 15.28 -4.24
CA GLY A 169 -6.79 13.88 -4.50
C GLY A 169 -7.16 13.63 -5.96
#